data_79578d9028568bed9af8baa12d43fbdc
#
_entry.id   79578d9028568bed9af8baa12d43fbdc
#
_cell.length_a   1.000
_cell.length_b   1.000
_cell.length_c   1.000
_cell.angle_alpha   90.00
_cell.angle_beta   90.00
_cell.angle_gamma   90.00
#
_symmetry.space_group_name_H-M   'P 1'
#
loop_
_entity.id
_entity.type
_entity.pdbx_description
1 polymer ?
#
loop_
_entity_poly.entity_id
_entity_poly.type
_entity_poly.pdbx_seq_one_letter_code
_entity_poly.pdbx_strand_id
1 'polypeptide(L)'
;MLTVKSVWQHYESTRDILGLFRVFRRMVNESIRIGLAYDASSLRKLSLLSYNQLAQYDSPSCYKLCAISRAAGILAARKKSIRRGFNTRAPYSFRQQLVFCYGFKIENGYLRIPVSRGKRFSIPLTKYVLEVISRPGVKVRSFTLTRNRLSLCIA
;
A
#
# COMPACT_ATOMS: atom_id res chain seq x y z
N MET A 1 24.57 0.85 8.25
CA MET A 1 23.20 0.82 8.77
C MET A 1 22.29 1.53 7.78
N LEU A 2 21.30 0.83 7.25
CA LEU A 2 20.32 1.43 6.34
C LEU A 2 19.25 2.12 7.16
N THR A 3 19.20 3.44 7.05
CA THR A 3 18.13 4.21 7.70
C THR A 3 17.00 4.38 6.72
N VAL A 4 15.83 3.81 7.04
CA VAL A 4 14.62 4.01 6.25
C VAL A 4 14.07 5.39 6.54
N LYS A 5 13.90 6.19 5.50
CA LYS A 5 13.33 7.54 5.59
C LYS A 5 12.15 7.65 4.64
N SER A 6 11.37 8.66 4.83
CA SER A 6 10.31 9.02 3.90
C SER A 6 10.47 10.47 3.45
N VAL A 7 10.11 10.73 2.22
CA VAL A 7 9.97 12.07 1.65
C VAL A 7 8.57 12.19 1.09
N TRP A 8 7.94 13.34 1.25
CA TRP A 8 6.55 13.49 0.87
C TRP A 8 6.29 14.82 0.17
N GLN A 9 5.20 14.86 -0.58
CA GLN A 9 4.69 16.05 -1.25
C GLN A 9 3.17 15.99 -1.35
N HIS A 10 2.55 17.11 -1.65
CA HIS A 10 1.15 17.17 -2.03
C HIS A 10 0.97 16.78 -3.49
N TYR A 11 -0.23 16.34 -3.82
CA TYR A 11 -0.66 16.06 -5.19
C TYR A 11 -2.18 16.22 -5.28
N GLU A 12 -2.70 16.26 -6.49
CA GLU A 12 -4.14 16.30 -6.72
C GLU A 12 -4.64 14.93 -7.14
N SER A 13 -5.63 14.42 -6.42
CA SER A 13 -6.26 13.12 -6.73
C SER A 13 -7.30 13.28 -7.82
N THR A 14 -7.54 12.19 -8.55
CA THR A 14 -8.58 12.08 -9.58
C THR A 14 -9.63 11.07 -9.14
N ARG A 15 -10.74 11.00 -9.89
CA ARG A 15 -11.78 9.97 -9.64
C ARG A 15 -11.21 8.56 -9.73
N ASP A 16 -10.34 8.32 -10.71
CA ASP A 16 -9.73 7.01 -10.91
C ASP A 16 -8.90 6.60 -9.71
N ILE A 17 -8.13 7.53 -9.14
CA ILE A 17 -7.34 7.29 -7.94
C ILE A 17 -8.23 7.02 -6.73
N LEU A 18 -9.29 7.81 -6.54
CA LEU A 18 -10.23 7.60 -5.44
C LEU A 18 -10.96 6.25 -5.57
N GLY A 19 -11.31 5.86 -6.80
CA GLY A 19 -11.88 4.54 -7.08
C GLY A 19 -10.90 3.41 -6.73
N LEU A 20 -9.63 3.59 -7.06
CA LEU A 20 -8.59 2.62 -6.71
C LEU A 20 -8.43 2.49 -5.19
N PHE A 21 -8.52 3.59 -4.43
CA PHE A 21 -8.48 3.54 -2.97
C PHE A 21 -9.63 2.72 -2.38
N ARG A 22 -10.84 2.84 -2.94
CA ARG A 22 -12.00 2.04 -2.51
C ARG A 22 -11.76 0.55 -2.75
N VAL A 23 -11.28 0.20 -3.92
CA VAL A 23 -10.97 -1.20 -4.25
C VAL A 23 -9.87 -1.74 -3.34
N PHE A 24 -8.80 -0.98 -3.14
CA PHE A 24 -7.71 -1.36 -2.25
C PHE A 24 -8.22 -1.61 -0.83
N ARG A 25 -9.04 -0.71 -0.30
CA ARG A 25 -9.62 -0.87 1.04
C ARG A 25 -10.46 -2.15 1.15
N ARG A 26 -11.27 -2.43 0.13
CA ARG A 26 -12.07 -3.66 0.10
C ARG A 26 -11.18 -4.90 0.08
N MET A 27 -10.10 -4.87 -0.69
CA MET A 27 -9.15 -5.98 -0.74
C MET A 27 -8.44 -6.19 0.61
N VAL A 28 -8.06 -5.11 1.29
CA VAL A 28 -7.47 -5.19 2.63
C VAL A 28 -8.46 -5.82 3.61
N ASN A 29 -9.72 -5.37 3.62
CA ASN A 29 -10.74 -5.86 4.53
C ASN A 29 -11.11 -7.31 4.25
N GLU A 30 -11.18 -7.71 2.99
CA GLU A 30 -11.39 -9.11 2.61
C GLU A 30 -10.25 -10.01 3.11
N SER A 31 -9.01 -9.55 2.96
CA SER A 31 -7.83 -10.27 3.44
C SER A 31 -7.81 -10.36 4.97
N ILE A 32 -8.22 -9.30 5.67
CA ILE A 32 -8.37 -9.32 7.13
C ILE A 32 -9.42 -10.36 7.55
N ARG A 33 -10.56 -10.38 6.88
CA ARG A 33 -11.62 -11.35 7.16
C ARG A 33 -11.12 -12.78 7.03
N ILE A 34 -10.41 -13.08 5.96
CA ILE A 34 -9.82 -14.39 5.72
C ILE A 34 -8.79 -14.73 6.79
N GLY A 35 -7.91 -13.77 7.12
CA GLY A 35 -6.90 -13.98 8.16
C GLY A 35 -7.48 -14.26 9.53
N LEU A 36 -8.59 -13.61 9.88
CA LEU A 36 -9.30 -13.88 11.14
C LEU A 36 -9.95 -15.26 11.15
N ALA A 37 -10.57 -15.65 10.02
CA ALA A 37 -11.26 -16.95 9.91
C ALA A 37 -10.30 -18.13 10.02
N TYR A 38 -9.08 -18.00 9.47
CA TYR A 38 -8.09 -19.08 9.41
C TYR A 38 -6.90 -18.89 10.36
N ASP A 39 -6.95 -17.89 11.23
CA ASP A 39 -5.86 -17.52 12.13
C ASP A 39 -4.51 -17.36 11.37
N ALA A 40 -4.56 -16.65 10.25
CA ALA A 40 -3.41 -16.42 9.40
C ALA A 40 -2.98 -14.96 9.51
N SER A 41 -1.79 -14.71 10.03
CA SER A 41 -1.24 -13.35 10.21
C SER A 41 0.11 -13.14 9.52
N SER A 42 0.69 -14.17 8.93
CA SER A 42 1.90 -14.03 8.13
C SER A 42 1.54 -13.72 6.67
N LEU A 43 2.40 -12.95 6.00
CA LEU A 43 2.19 -12.62 4.59
C LEU A 43 2.09 -13.88 3.73
N ARG A 44 2.96 -14.85 3.96
CA ARG A 44 2.99 -16.09 3.18
C ARG A 44 1.69 -16.88 3.30
N LYS A 45 1.24 -17.14 4.53
CA LYS A 45 0.02 -17.90 4.77
C LYS A 45 -1.20 -17.16 4.26
N LEU A 46 -1.28 -15.86 4.54
CA LEU A 46 -2.40 -15.04 4.12
C LEU A 46 -2.47 -14.93 2.59
N SER A 47 -1.33 -14.81 1.90
CA SER A 47 -1.29 -14.79 0.44
C SER A 47 -1.84 -16.08 -0.17
N LEU A 48 -1.47 -17.23 0.37
CA LEU A 48 -1.96 -18.52 -0.12
C LEU A 48 -3.48 -18.64 0.00
N LEU A 49 -4.05 -18.08 1.06
CA LEU A 49 -5.50 -18.13 1.31
C LEU A 49 -6.29 -17.06 0.56
N SER A 50 -5.69 -15.89 0.34
CA SER A 50 -6.41 -14.69 -0.08
C SER A 50 -6.26 -14.35 -1.55
N TYR A 51 -5.13 -14.64 -2.17
CA TYR A 51 -4.81 -14.12 -3.51
C TYR A 51 -5.89 -14.45 -4.54
N ASN A 52 -6.35 -15.69 -4.58
CA ASN A 52 -7.38 -16.11 -5.53
C ASN A 52 -8.76 -15.48 -5.21
N GLN A 53 -9.02 -15.21 -3.94
CA GLN A 53 -10.27 -14.55 -3.52
C GLN A 53 -10.31 -13.08 -3.98
N LEU A 54 -9.15 -12.46 -4.11
CA LEU A 54 -9.07 -11.08 -4.58
C LEU A 54 -9.18 -10.95 -6.11
N ALA A 55 -9.22 -12.06 -6.84
CA ALA A 55 -9.37 -12.06 -8.29
C ALA A 55 -10.68 -11.39 -8.75
N GLN A 56 -11.71 -11.36 -7.90
CA GLN A 56 -12.98 -10.69 -8.18
C GLN A 56 -12.87 -9.17 -8.27
N TYR A 57 -11.81 -8.60 -7.71
CA TYR A 57 -11.61 -7.15 -7.72
C TYR A 57 -10.88 -6.70 -8.98
N ASP A 58 -11.42 -5.67 -9.62
CA ASP A 58 -10.80 -5.06 -10.81
C ASP A 58 -9.69 -4.11 -10.35
N SER A 59 -8.48 -4.64 -10.31
CA SER A 59 -7.30 -3.91 -9.84
C SER A 59 -6.05 -4.49 -10.47
N PRO A 60 -5.01 -3.68 -10.73
CA PRO A 60 -3.70 -4.22 -11.05
C PRO A 60 -3.21 -5.20 -9.98
N SER A 61 -2.58 -6.29 -10.41
CA SER A 61 -2.17 -7.38 -9.51
C SER A 61 -1.19 -6.95 -8.42
N CYS A 62 -0.37 -5.94 -8.67
CA CYS A 62 0.56 -5.42 -7.66
C CYS A 62 -0.17 -4.91 -6.41
N TYR A 63 -1.35 -4.34 -6.56
CA TYR A 63 -2.14 -3.85 -5.42
C TYR A 63 -2.78 -4.98 -4.62
N LYS A 64 -3.07 -6.11 -5.24
CA LYS A 64 -3.59 -7.29 -4.53
C LYS A 64 -2.58 -7.78 -3.51
N LEU A 65 -1.32 -7.91 -3.91
CA LEU A 65 -0.24 -8.29 -3.01
C LEU A 65 0.00 -7.25 -1.93
N CYS A 66 -0.04 -5.98 -2.27
CA CYS A 66 0.10 -4.88 -1.29
C CYS A 66 -1.04 -4.89 -0.27
N ALA A 67 -2.27 -5.14 -0.70
CA ALA A 67 -3.44 -5.24 0.18
C ALA A 67 -3.29 -6.40 1.16
N ILE A 68 -2.85 -7.56 0.69
CA ILE A 68 -2.60 -8.73 1.54
C ILE A 68 -1.49 -8.42 2.55
N SER A 69 -0.41 -7.79 2.10
CA SER A 69 0.70 -7.38 2.97
C SER A 69 0.23 -6.41 4.07
N ARG A 70 -0.61 -5.46 3.71
CA ARG A 70 -1.19 -4.52 4.68
C ARG A 70 -2.07 -5.24 5.70
N ALA A 71 -2.92 -6.15 5.24
CA ALA A 71 -3.78 -6.95 6.10
C ALA A 71 -2.95 -7.82 7.06
N ALA A 72 -1.90 -8.47 6.56
CA ALA A 72 -1.00 -9.27 7.38
C ALA A 72 -0.35 -8.43 8.49
N GLY A 73 0.10 -7.23 8.18
CA GLY A 73 0.68 -6.30 9.16
C GLY A 73 -0.32 -5.91 10.25
N ILE A 74 -1.57 -5.62 9.87
CA ILE A 74 -2.65 -5.29 10.81
C ILE A 74 -2.96 -6.47 11.73
N LEU A 75 -3.07 -7.67 11.17
CA LEU A 75 -3.37 -8.90 11.92
C LEU A 75 -2.22 -9.26 12.87
N ALA A 76 -0.98 -9.12 12.44
CA ALA A 76 0.19 -9.37 13.29
C ALA A 76 0.26 -8.39 14.45
N ALA A 77 -0.01 -7.11 14.22
CA ALA A 77 -0.04 -6.09 15.26
C ALA A 77 -1.15 -6.37 16.29
N ARG A 78 -2.33 -6.78 15.82
CA ARG A 78 -3.44 -7.17 16.70
C ARG A 78 -3.05 -8.37 17.58
N LYS A 79 -2.47 -9.40 17.00
CA LYS A 79 -2.02 -10.60 17.71
C LYS A 79 -1.01 -10.24 18.80
N LYS A 80 -0.09 -9.34 18.50
CA LYS A 80 0.90 -8.84 19.47
C LYS A 80 0.22 -8.07 20.61
N SER A 81 -0.79 -7.24 20.31
CA SER A 81 -1.55 -6.53 21.33
C SER A 81 -2.30 -7.48 22.26
N ILE A 82 -2.92 -8.52 21.72
CA ILE A 82 -3.61 -9.54 22.51
C ILE A 82 -2.64 -10.26 23.46
N ARG A 83 -1.45 -10.62 22.99
CA ARG A 83 -0.41 -11.24 23.82
C ARG A 83 0.03 -10.35 24.97
N ARG A 84 -0.03 -9.02 24.81
CA ARG A 84 0.30 -8.06 25.85
C ARG A 84 -0.87 -7.78 26.80
N GLY A 85 -1.99 -8.47 26.65
CA GLY A 85 -3.15 -8.35 27.52
C GLY A 85 -4.15 -7.27 27.13
N PHE A 86 -4.02 -6.66 25.96
CA PHE A 86 -4.98 -5.67 25.48
C PHE A 86 -6.19 -6.31 24.85
N ASN A 87 -7.37 -5.80 25.18
CA ASN A 87 -8.61 -6.14 24.49
C ASN A 87 -8.67 -5.38 23.17
N THR A 88 -8.78 -6.12 22.07
CA THR A 88 -8.87 -5.52 20.75
C THR A 88 -10.13 -6.01 20.03
N ARG A 89 -10.78 -5.10 19.33
CA ARG A 89 -11.89 -5.45 18.43
C ARG A 89 -11.33 -6.06 17.15
N ALA A 90 -12.19 -6.76 16.39
CA ALA A 90 -11.82 -7.21 15.06
C ALA A 90 -11.41 -6.01 14.20
N PRO A 91 -10.20 -6.02 13.62
CA PRO A 91 -9.71 -4.87 12.87
C PRO A 91 -10.38 -4.77 11.51
N TYR A 92 -10.47 -3.56 11.00
CA TYR A 92 -10.82 -3.30 9.61
C TYR A 92 -10.17 -1.99 9.15
N SER A 93 -9.95 -1.86 7.86
CA SER A 93 -9.39 -0.65 7.27
C SER A 93 -10.52 0.28 6.80
N PHE A 94 -10.51 1.53 7.25
CA PHE A 94 -11.49 2.54 6.85
C PHE A 94 -10.90 3.68 6.03
N ARG A 95 -9.60 3.87 6.06
CA ARG A 95 -8.92 4.94 5.33
C ARG A 95 -8.84 4.62 3.84
N GLN A 96 -9.06 5.63 3.02
CA GLN A 96 -8.91 5.55 1.57
C GLN A 96 -7.47 5.93 1.21
N GLN A 97 -6.64 4.92 1.01
CA GLN A 97 -5.21 5.12 0.72
C GLN A 97 -4.60 3.87 0.12
N LEU A 98 -3.48 4.06 -0.57
CA LEU A 98 -2.57 2.97 -0.95
C LEU A 98 -1.39 3.03 0.01
N VAL A 99 -1.01 1.91 0.62
CA VAL A 99 0.02 1.88 1.66
C VAL A 99 1.16 0.96 1.26
N PHE A 100 2.37 1.50 1.23
CA PHE A 100 3.60 0.78 0.93
C PHE A 100 3.50 -0.07 -0.33
N CYS A 101 3.03 0.56 -1.41
CA CYS A 101 2.82 -0.10 -2.68
C CYS A 101 4.05 -0.01 -3.58
N TYR A 102 4.18 -0.96 -4.48
CA TYR A 102 5.19 -1.01 -5.52
C TYR A 102 4.51 -1.22 -6.88
N GLY A 103 5.29 -1.34 -7.92
CA GLY A 103 4.77 -1.40 -9.29
C GLY A 103 4.75 -0.03 -9.94
N PHE A 104 5.47 0.93 -9.36
CA PHE A 104 5.61 2.28 -9.88
C PHE A 104 6.86 2.41 -10.74
N LYS A 105 6.87 3.48 -11.55
CA LYS A 105 8.06 3.93 -12.26
C LYS A 105 8.28 5.41 -12.00
N ILE A 106 9.54 5.79 -11.87
CA ILE A 106 9.94 7.21 -11.79
C ILE A 106 10.74 7.51 -13.04
N GLU A 107 10.19 8.37 -13.89
CA GLU A 107 10.84 8.77 -15.13
C GLU A 107 10.42 10.19 -15.52
N ASN A 108 11.36 10.93 -16.10
CA ASN A 108 11.11 12.31 -16.59
C ASN A 108 10.49 13.24 -15.54
N GLY A 109 10.86 13.07 -14.26
CA GLY A 109 10.33 13.89 -13.17
C GLY A 109 8.94 13.54 -12.70
N TYR A 110 8.39 12.40 -13.11
CA TYR A 110 7.06 11.92 -12.72
C TYR A 110 7.13 10.58 -12.03
N LEU A 111 6.28 10.41 -11.02
CA LEU A 111 5.94 9.09 -10.50
C LEU A 111 4.74 8.57 -11.30
N ARG A 112 4.90 7.40 -11.91
CA ARG A 112 3.82 6.76 -12.68
C ARG A 112 3.39 5.48 -11.98
N ILE A 113 2.10 5.38 -11.72
CA ILE A 113 1.50 4.21 -11.07
C ILE A 113 0.38 3.65 -11.94
N PRO A 114 0.19 2.33 -11.96
CA PRO A 114 -0.93 1.74 -12.67
C PRO A 114 -2.23 2.04 -11.94
N VAL A 115 -3.28 2.38 -12.68
CA VAL A 115 -4.62 2.66 -12.14
C VAL A 115 -5.60 1.58 -12.58
N SER A 116 -5.52 1.22 -13.85
CA SER A 116 -6.31 0.15 -14.45
C SER A 116 -5.54 -0.41 -15.65
N ARG A 117 -6.12 -1.40 -16.30
CA ARG A 117 -5.48 -2.05 -17.45
C ARG A 117 -5.19 -1.02 -18.55
N GLY A 118 -3.90 -0.82 -18.83
CA GLY A 118 -3.45 0.14 -19.85
C GLY A 118 -3.51 1.60 -19.44
N LYS A 119 -3.96 1.93 -18.22
CA LYS A 119 -3.99 3.30 -17.72
C LYS A 119 -3.00 3.48 -16.59
N ARG A 120 -2.27 4.58 -16.64
CA ARG A 120 -1.35 5.01 -15.58
C ARG A 120 -1.69 6.41 -15.13
N PHE A 121 -1.49 6.67 -13.86
CA PHE A 121 -1.60 7.98 -13.26
C PHE A 121 -0.21 8.53 -13.01
N SER A 122 0.05 9.75 -13.46
CA SER A 122 1.36 10.40 -13.33
C SER A 122 1.28 11.55 -12.35
N ILE A 123 2.16 11.56 -11.37
CA ILE A 123 2.28 12.63 -10.38
C ILE A 123 3.58 13.36 -10.63
N PRO A 124 3.54 14.67 -10.95
CA PRO A 124 4.77 15.45 -11.08
C PRO A 124 5.46 15.56 -9.72
N LEU A 125 6.72 15.15 -9.66
CA LEU A 125 7.51 15.23 -8.44
C LEU A 125 8.06 16.62 -8.24
N THR A 126 8.01 17.12 -7.00
CA THR A 126 8.56 18.42 -6.67
C THR A 126 10.09 18.43 -6.78
N LYS A 127 10.67 19.61 -6.93
CA LYS A 127 12.12 19.78 -6.99
C LYS A 127 12.81 19.18 -5.78
N TYR A 128 12.23 19.36 -4.60
CA TYR A 128 12.76 18.81 -3.35
C TYR A 128 12.77 17.28 -3.35
N VAL A 129 11.67 16.67 -3.74
CA VAL A 129 11.57 15.20 -3.81
C VAL A 129 12.57 14.64 -4.82
N LEU A 130 12.66 15.24 -6.01
CA LEU A 130 13.62 14.84 -7.05
C LEU A 130 15.06 14.94 -6.56
N GLU A 131 15.39 15.99 -5.83
CA GLU A 131 16.72 16.17 -5.25
C GLU A 131 17.05 15.05 -4.27
N VAL A 132 16.11 14.74 -3.35
CA VAL A 132 16.32 13.72 -2.32
C VAL A 132 16.51 12.34 -2.94
N ILE A 133 15.65 11.94 -3.89
CA ILE A 133 15.71 10.61 -4.50
C ILE A 133 16.88 10.44 -5.47
N SER A 134 17.46 11.56 -5.93
CA SER A 134 18.62 11.55 -6.84
C SER A 134 19.96 11.47 -6.10
N ARG A 135 19.97 11.54 -4.78
CA ARG A 135 21.21 11.43 -3.99
C ARG A 135 21.85 10.06 -4.17
N PRO A 136 23.20 9.97 -4.21
CA PRO A 136 23.88 8.68 -4.33
C PRO A 136 23.47 7.71 -3.23
N GLY A 137 23.21 6.45 -3.60
CA GLY A 137 22.86 5.40 -2.66
C GLY A 137 21.39 5.40 -2.21
N VAL A 138 20.59 6.36 -2.63
CA VAL A 138 19.16 6.42 -2.30
C VAL A 138 18.36 5.55 -3.28
N LYS A 139 17.54 4.66 -2.72
CA LYS A 139 16.59 3.83 -3.49
C LYS A 139 15.18 4.09 -2.99
N VAL A 140 14.25 4.27 -3.92
CA VAL A 140 12.83 4.36 -3.60
C VAL A 140 12.29 2.93 -3.48
N ARG A 141 11.82 2.57 -2.30
CA ARG A 141 11.34 1.21 -2.00
C ARG A 141 9.86 1.04 -2.27
N SER A 142 9.06 2.01 -1.88
CA SER A 142 7.61 1.95 -1.98
C SER A 142 7.01 3.35 -1.92
N PHE A 143 5.71 3.43 -2.23
CA PHE A 143 4.98 4.68 -2.07
C PHE A 143 3.74 4.46 -1.23
N THR A 144 3.30 5.51 -0.55
CA THR A 144 2.03 5.59 0.14
C THR A 144 1.29 6.79 -0.42
N LEU A 145 0.06 6.59 -0.84
CA LEU A 145 -0.75 7.62 -1.47
C LEU A 145 -2.04 7.79 -0.68
N THR A 146 -2.22 8.97 -0.13
CA THR A 146 -3.48 9.38 0.48
C THR A 146 -4.23 10.28 -0.48
N ARG A 147 -5.38 10.81 -0.07
CA ARG A 147 -6.19 11.66 -0.94
C ARG A 147 -5.44 12.90 -1.48
N ASN A 148 -4.50 13.44 -0.71
CA ASN A 148 -3.79 14.68 -1.07
C ASN A 148 -2.27 14.63 -0.83
N ARG A 149 -1.74 13.48 -0.44
CA ARG A 149 -0.32 13.36 -0.10
C ARG A 149 0.30 12.11 -0.73
N LEU A 150 1.45 12.29 -1.33
CA LEU A 150 2.33 11.23 -1.78
C LEU A 150 3.54 11.15 -0.86
N SER A 151 3.80 9.97 -0.30
CA SER A 151 5.02 9.69 0.48
C SER A 151 5.82 8.61 -0.22
N LEU A 152 7.12 8.81 -0.36
CA LEU A 152 8.04 7.82 -0.88
C LEU A 152 8.91 7.28 0.26
N CYS A 153 8.90 5.97 0.42
CA CYS A 153 9.80 5.30 1.36
C CYS A 153 11.14 5.08 0.68
N ILE A 154 12.20 5.61 1.26
CA ILE A 154 13.55 5.56 0.70
C ILE A 154 14.52 4.88 1.67
N ALA A 155 15.53 4.26 1.12
CA ALA A 155 16.56 3.60 1.92
C ALA A 155 17.95 3.82 1.33
#